data_174113b132f5a7f6c19869c0aae0f427
#
_entry.id   174113b132f5a7f6c19869c0aae0f427
#
_cell.length_a   1.000
_cell.length_b   1.000
_cell.length_c   1.000
_cell.angle_alpha   90.00
_cell.angle_beta   90.00
_cell.angle_gamma   90.00
#
_symmetry.space_group_name_H-M   'P 1'
#
loop_
_entity.id
_entity.type
_entity.pdbx_description
1 polymer ?
#
loop_
_entity_poly.entity_id
_entity_poly.type
_entity_poly.pdbx_seq_one_letter_code
_entity_poly.pdbx_strand_id
1 'polypeptide(L)'
;IIGVMITGFGNPYFLEILQGIEHILSEKGYQMILGNIGSSMGAQEKQLDIFNSWCVDGIITYGQGYQNLSQKYDSLNCPVVCIESPGGDQTDNVIIDDCALIKEAITDMIQCGHQKIGCIYGVSDAYTSIQRTNGYKEGLLANKIKVGETIIRCGQSTLEGGYRETNWLLENAELDAIFVENNLMTLGCVKALSERGVEIPNQIALLGYDDDDWRDTVVIPISSIQPPRYEMGEKATQLLLQKINYPKRRSITIKLSPELIKRKSY
;
A
#
# COMPACT_ATOMS: atom_id res chain seq x y z
N ILE A 1 -18.59 18.87 5.55
CA ILE A 1 -18.28 17.50 6.02
C ILE A 1 -17.55 16.75 4.91
N ILE A 2 -16.45 16.06 5.22
CA ILE A 2 -15.71 15.25 4.25
C ILE A 2 -15.89 13.77 4.55
N GLY A 3 -16.30 13.01 3.54
CA GLY A 3 -16.35 11.55 3.61
C GLY A 3 -14.96 10.95 3.35
N VAL A 4 -14.50 10.07 4.23
CA VAL A 4 -13.21 9.35 4.05
C VAL A 4 -13.47 7.87 4.09
N MET A 5 -13.04 7.15 3.04
CA MET A 5 -13.22 5.70 2.94
C MET A 5 -11.88 4.98 3.12
N ILE A 6 -11.87 3.97 3.97
CA ILE A 6 -10.74 3.08 4.21
C ILE A 6 -11.15 1.61 4.08
N THR A 7 -10.19 0.72 3.85
CA THR A 7 -10.48 -0.72 3.64
C THR A 7 -10.53 -1.54 4.92
N GLY A 8 -10.22 -0.96 6.07
CA GLY A 8 -10.32 -1.66 7.37
C GLY A 8 -9.74 -0.89 8.52
N PHE A 9 -10.43 -0.91 9.65
CA PHE A 9 -9.97 -0.28 10.89
C PHE A 9 -8.82 -1.04 11.59
N GLY A 10 -8.61 -2.30 11.22
CA GLY A 10 -7.57 -3.15 11.82
C GLY A 10 -6.18 -2.99 11.22
N ASN A 11 -6.01 -2.21 10.17
CA ASN A 11 -4.70 -1.95 9.58
C ASN A 11 -4.14 -0.60 10.05
N PRO A 12 -3.03 -0.58 10.82
CA PRO A 12 -2.40 0.64 11.31
C PRO A 12 -1.99 1.62 10.21
N TYR A 13 -1.76 1.12 9.01
CA TYR A 13 -1.42 1.91 7.82
C TYR A 13 -2.30 3.16 7.64
N PHE A 14 -3.61 3.02 7.89
CA PHE A 14 -4.56 4.13 7.70
C PHE A 14 -4.49 5.22 8.77
N LEU A 15 -3.94 4.93 9.95
CA LEU A 15 -3.96 5.87 11.07
C LEU A 15 -3.20 7.16 10.76
N GLU A 16 -2.00 7.06 10.21
CA GLU A 16 -1.20 8.24 9.86
C GLU A 16 -1.82 9.03 8.69
N ILE A 17 -2.40 8.34 7.71
CA ILE A 17 -3.14 8.99 6.62
C ILE A 17 -4.32 9.78 7.18
N LEU A 18 -5.11 9.16 8.09
CA LEU A 18 -6.23 9.83 8.74
C LEU A 18 -5.79 11.01 9.60
N GLN A 19 -4.64 10.92 10.28
CA GLN A 19 -4.06 12.04 11.02
C GLN A 19 -3.70 13.21 10.09
N GLY A 20 -3.08 12.93 8.94
CA GLY A 20 -2.78 13.96 7.94
C GLY A 20 -4.04 14.61 7.35
N ILE A 21 -5.09 13.81 7.11
CA ILE A 21 -6.39 14.32 6.66
C ILE A 21 -7.02 15.22 7.75
N GLU A 22 -7.09 14.73 8.99
CA GLU A 22 -7.70 15.42 10.12
C GLU A 22 -7.01 16.76 10.41
N HIS A 23 -5.67 16.76 10.37
CA HIS A 23 -4.88 17.97 10.56
C HIS A 23 -5.34 19.12 9.64
N ILE A 24 -5.39 18.88 8.34
CA ILE A 24 -5.80 19.90 7.36
C ILE A 24 -7.29 20.25 7.48
N LEU A 25 -8.16 19.27 7.72
CA LEU A 25 -9.60 19.51 7.86
C LEU A 25 -9.90 20.36 9.09
N SER A 26 -9.26 20.08 10.23
CA SER A 26 -9.42 20.81 11.48
C SER A 26 -9.06 22.30 11.31
N GLU A 27 -7.92 22.59 10.66
CA GLU A 27 -7.50 23.96 10.36
C GLU A 27 -8.48 24.72 9.48
N LYS A 28 -9.23 24.03 8.61
CA LYS A 28 -10.18 24.61 7.67
C LYS A 28 -11.65 24.56 8.14
N GLY A 29 -11.88 24.06 9.35
CA GLY A 29 -13.22 23.99 9.96
C GLY A 29 -14.13 22.90 9.36
N TYR A 30 -13.55 21.89 8.72
CA TYR A 30 -14.27 20.72 8.23
C TYR A 30 -14.27 19.58 9.26
N GLN A 31 -15.28 18.73 9.18
CA GLN A 31 -15.37 17.49 9.96
C GLN A 31 -15.25 16.27 9.04
N MET A 32 -14.64 15.19 9.54
CA MET A 32 -14.48 13.94 8.82
C MET A 32 -15.50 12.90 9.24
N ILE A 33 -16.08 12.18 8.28
CA ILE A 33 -16.88 10.98 8.52
C ILE A 33 -16.17 9.79 7.87
N LEU A 34 -15.91 8.73 8.66
CA LEU A 34 -15.24 7.53 8.17
C LEU A 34 -16.24 6.50 7.65
N GLY A 35 -15.96 5.94 6.47
CA GLY A 35 -16.63 4.79 5.91
C GLY A 35 -15.64 3.61 5.78
N ASN A 36 -16.00 2.46 6.34
CA ASN A 36 -15.22 1.23 6.14
C ASN A 36 -15.81 0.44 4.97
N ILE A 37 -15.02 0.25 3.91
CA ILE A 37 -15.48 -0.43 2.70
C ILE A 37 -15.00 -1.89 2.62
N GLY A 38 -14.16 -2.34 3.56
CA GLY A 38 -13.59 -3.69 3.49
C GLY A 38 -12.86 -3.93 2.17
N SER A 39 -12.89 -5.17 1.67
CA SER A 39 -12.26 -5.59 0.42
C SER A 39 -13.23 -5.77 -0.75
N SER A 40 -14.45 -5.27 -0.66
CA SER A 40 -15.53 -5.51 -1.62
C SER A 40 -15.87 -4.26 -2.44
N MET A 41 -15.83 -4.37 -3.77
CA MET A 41 -16.23 -3.29 -4.68
C MET A 41 -17.67 -2.84 -4.43
N GLY A 42 -18.61 -3.76 -4.20
CA GLY A 42 -20.00 -3.43 -3.90
C GLY A 42 -20.18 -2.66 -2.57
N ALA A 43 -19.30 -2.90 -1.58
CA ALA A 43 -19.30 -2.11 -0.35
C ALA A 43 -18.81 -0.67 -0.61
N GLN A 44 -17.84 -0.49 -1.51
CA GLN A 44 -17.35 0.83 -1.89
C GLN A 44 -18.42 1.64 -2.61
N GLU A 45 -19.11 1.08 -3.59
CA GLU A 45 -20.23 1.75 -4.29
C GLU A 45 -21.34 2.14 -3.32
N LYS A 46 -21.75 1.22 -2.44
CA LYS A 46 -22.74 1.50 -1.42
C LYS A 46 -22.33 2.65 -0.49
N GLN A 47 -21.08 2.71 -0.08
CA GLN A 47 -20.58 3.78 0.78
C GLN A 47 -20.55 5.13 0.04
N LEU A 48 -20.23 5.13 -1.26
CA LEU A 48 -20.33 6.33 -2.11
C LEU A 48 -21.75 6.83 -2.18
N ASP A 49 -22.75 5.95 -2.36
CA ASP A 49 -24.18 6.33 -2.36
C ASP A 49 -24.62 6.92 -1.02
N ILE A 50 -24.15 6.37 0.10
CA ILE A 50 -24.43 6.89 1.44
C ILE A 50 -23.86 8.31 1.57
N PHE A 51 -22.59 8.53 1.23
CA PHE A 51 -21.98 9.85 1.31
C PHE A 51 -22.64 10.86 0.38
N ASN A 52 -23.02 10.44 -0.83
CA ASN A 52 -23.75 11.29 -1.76
C ASN A 52 -25.13 11.68 -1.21
N SER A 53 -25.84 10.73 -0.55
CA SER A 53 -27.14 11.00 0.08
C SER A 53 -27.05 11.94 1.30
N TRP A 54 -25.91 11.93 1.99
CA TRP A 54 -25.61 12.84 3.10
C TRP A 54 -25.09 14.20 2.65
N CYS A 55 -24.97 14.42 1.33
CA CYS A 55 -24.50 15.67 0.74
C CYS A 55 -23.15 16.12 1.34
N VAL A 56 -22.20 15.19 1.47
CA VAL A 56 -20.85 15.56 1.90
C VAL A 56 -20.21 16.52 0.88
N ASP A 57 -19.37 17.44 1.34
CA ASP A 57 -18.73 18.46 0.50
C ASP A 57 -17.66 17.86 -0.43
N GLY A 58 -17.13 16.69 -0.09
CA GLY A 58 -16.14 15.97 -0.87
C GLY A 58 -15.79 14.61 -0.29
N ILE A 59 -15.11 13.78 -1.06
CA ILE A 59 -14.75 12.40 -0.67
C ILE A 59 -13.26 12.16 -0.89
N ILE A 60 -12.59 11.58 0.11
CA ILE A 60 -11.28 10.96 -0.04
C ILE A 60 -11.48 9.45 0.02
N THR A 61 -11.02 8.74 -1.00
CA THR A 61 -11.20 7.28 -1.07
C THR A 61 -9.87 6.59 -1.27
N TYR A 62 -9.71 5.45 -0.60
CA TYR A 62 -8.64 4.51 -0.90
C TYR A 62 -9.02 3.72 -2.17
N GLY A 63 -8.24 3.89 -3.21
CA GLY A 63 -8.48 3.20 -4.47
C GLY A 63 -7.98 1.76 -4.41
N GLN A 64 -8.88 0.79 -4.57
CA GLN A 64 -8.52 -0.64 -4.61
C GLN A 64 -8.15 -1.14 -6.01
N GLY A 65 -7.85 -0.24 -6.96
CA GLY A 65 -7.48 -0.63 -8.32
C GLY A 65 -8.67 -1.04 -9.22
N TYR A 66 -9.90 -0.89 -8.76
CA TYR A 66 -11.08 -1.20 -9.56
C TYR A 66 -11.30 -0.13 -10.63
N GLN A 67 -10.85 -0.42 -11.84
CA GLN A 67 -10.95 0.48 -13.01
C GLN A 67 -12.40 0.93 -13.34
N ASN A 68 -13.41 0.26 -12.76
CA ASN A 68 -14.82 0.52 -13.06
C ASN A 68 -15.49 1.59 -12.20
N LEU A 69 -14.81 2.18 -11.20
CA LEU A 69 -15.42 3.19 -10.33
C LEU A 69 -15.32 4.63 -10.87
N SER A 70 -14.57 4.87 -11.93
CA SER A 70 -14.46 6.21 -12.52
C SER A 70 -15.82 6.80 -12.89
N GLN A 71 -16.68 6.03 -13.54
CA GLN A 71 -18.05 6.46 -13.90
C GLN A 71 -18.90 6.74 -12.64
N LYS A 72 -18.69 5.97 -11.57
CA LYS A 72 -19.35 6.20 -10.31
C LYS A 72 -18.91 7.50 -9.67
N TYR A 73 -17.62 7.79 -9.65
CA TYR A 73 -17.08 9.05 -9.15
C TYR A 73 -17.63 10.25 -9.94
N ASP A 74 -17.70 10.14 -11.26
CA ASP A 74 -18.24 11.18 -12.15
C ASP A 74 -19.73 11.45 -11.91
N SER A 75 -20.47 10.48 -11.37
CA SER A 75 -21.91 10.60 -11.05
C SER A 75 -22.21 11.25 -9.70
N LEU A 76 -21.19 11.49 -8.87
CA LEU A 76 -21.36 12.09 -7.54
C LEU A 76 -21.51 13.62 -7.63
N ASN A 77 -22.23 14.18 -6.64
CA ASN A 77 -22.47 15.64 -6.56
C ASN A 77 -21.31 16.40 -5.90
N CYS A 78 -20.23 15.74 -5.56
CA CYS A 78 -19.07 16.32 -4.89
C CYS A 78 -17.74 15.77 -5.48
N PRO A 79 -16.64 16.53 -5.37
CA PRO A 79 -15.35 16.06 -5.85
C PRO A 79 -14.82 14.86 -5.08
N VAL A 80 -14.05 14.03 -5.79
CA VAL A 80 -13.38 12.84 -5.24
C VAL A 80 -11.88 12.96 -5.41
N VAL A 81 -11.14 12.61 -4.37
CA VAL A 81 -9.68 12.38 -4.41
C VAL A 81 -9.40 10.93 -4.08
N CYS A 82 -8.62 10.27 -4.93
CA CYS A 82 -8.19 8.90 -4.73
C CYS A 82 -6.76 8.85 -4.16
N ILE A 83 -6.53 8.03 -3.16
CA ILE A 83 -5.21 7.72 -2.63
C ILE A 83 -4.81 6.29 -3.00
N GLU A 84 -3.51 6.03 -3.14
CA GLU A 84 -2.90 4.74 -3.49
C GLU A 84 -3.12 4.29 -4.95
N SER A 85 -4.24 4.61 -5.57
CA SER A 85 -4.47 4.26 -6.98
C SER A 85 -5.24 5.35 -7.71
N PRO A 86 -5.03 5.51 -9.03
CA PRO A 86 -5.79 6.45 -9.83
C PRO A 86 -7.28 6.09 -9.90
N GLY A 87 -8.16 7.07 -9.68
CA GLY A 87 -9.62 6.87 -9.76
C GLY A 87 -10.23 7.16 -11.14
N GLY A 88 -9.46 7.71 -12.07
CA GLY A 88 -9.91 8.10 -13.41
C GLY A 88 -9.53 9.54 -13.76
N ASP A 89 -9.94 9.99 -14.96
CA ASP A 89 -9.52 11.28 -15.52
C ASP A 89 -10.08 12.50 -14.79
N GLN A 90 -11.21 12.35 -14.11
CA GLN A 90 -11.90 13.44 -13.40
C GLN A 90 -11.52 13.52 -11.91
N THR A 91 -10.85 12.51 -11.38
CA THR A 91 -10.41 12.48 -9.98
C THR A 91 -9.03 13.08 -9.81
N ASP A 92 -8.80 13.75 -8.69
CA ASP A 92 -7.44 14.01 -8.22
C ASP A 92 -6.88 12.76 -7.56
N ASN A 93 -5.57 12.58 -7.63
CA ASN A 93 -4.94 11.36 -7.11
C ASN A 93 -3.68 11.70 -6.31
N VAL A 94 -3.45 10.96 -5.23
CA VAL A 94 -2.18 10.92 -4.51
C VAL A 94 -1.71 9.47 -4.49
N ILE A 95 -0.63 9.20 -5.23
CA ILE A 95 -0.10 7.84 -5.40
C ILE A 95 1.36 7.78 -4.98
N ILE A 96 1.85 6.58 -4.71
CA ILE A 96 3.26 6.34 -4.39
C ILE A 96 4.00 5.87 -5.65
N ASP A 97 5.21 6.38 -5.85
CA ASP A 97 6.12 5.93 -6.92
C ASP A 97 6.94 4.72 -6.43
N ASP A 98 6.25 3.61 -6.25
CA ASP A 98 6.79 2.39 -5.64
C ASP A 98 7.85 1.70 -6.51
N CYS A 99 7.62 1.67 -7.83
CA CYS A 99 8.39 0.82 -8.73
C CYS A 99 9.89 1.14 -8.71
N ALA A 100 10.25 2.42 -8.73
CA ALA A 100 11.65 2.86 -8.77
C ALA A 100 12.40 2.47 -7.49
N LEU A 101 11.84 2.78 -6.31
CA LEU A 101 12.50 2.47 -5.04
C LEU A 101 12.56 0.96 -4.77
N ILE A 102 11.51 0.21 -5.09
CA ILE A 102 11.53 -1.26 -4.94
C ILE A 102 12.61 -1.88 -5.83
N LYS A 103 12.75 -1.42 -7.08
CA LYS A 103 13.83 -1.83 -7.96
C LYS A 103 15.21 -1.60 -7.33
N GLU A 104 15.42 -0.42 -6.72
CA GLU A 104 16.66 -0.09 -6.01
C GLU A 104 16.86 -0.99 -4.78
N ALA A 105 15.82 -1.21 -3.98
CA ALA A 105 15.88 -2.05 -2.78
C ALA A 105 16.18 -3.52 -3.11
N ILE A 106 15.58 -4.08 -4.16
CA ILE A 106 15.87 -5.43 -4.65
C ILE A 106 17.32 -5.50 -5.18
N THR A 107 17.78 -4.47 -5.89
CA THR A 107 19.18 -4.39 -6.34
C THR A 107 20.14 -4.36 -5.15
N ASP A 108 19.82 -3.61 -4.08
CA ASP A 108 20.62 -3.57 -2.86
C ASP A 108 20.68 -4.94 -2.16
N MET A 109 19.55 -5.66 -2.05
CA MET A 109 19.53 -7.04 -1.54
C MET A 109 20.46 -7.97 -2.34
N ILE A 110 20.42 -7.84 -3.68
CA ILE A 110 21.27 -8.64 -4.57
C ILE A 110 22.76 -8.31 -4.34
N GLN A 111 23.11 -7.04 -4.16
CA GLN A 111 24.47 -6.60 -3.84
C GLN A 111 24.94 -7.10 -2.46
N CYS A 112 24.01 -7.31 -1.52
CA CYS A 112 24.29 -7.96 -0.24
C CYS A 112 24.47 -9.48 -0.35
N GLY A 113 24.30 -10.07 -1.54
CA GLY A 113 24.57 -11.49 -1.83
C GLY A 113 23.34 -12.35 -2.04
N HIS A 114 22.12 -11.79 -1.92
CA HIS A 114 20.88 -12.54 -2.10
C HIS A 114 20.52 -12.69 -3.58
N GLN A 115 20.31 -13.91 -4.05
CA GLN A 115 20.04 -14.18 -5.47
C GLN A 115 18.73 -14.95 -5.72
N LYS A 116 18.18 -15.56 -4.68
CA LYS A 116 16.95 -16.36 -4.75
C LYS A 116 15.87 -15.68 -3.91
N ILE A 117 15.39 -14.53 -4.39
CA ILE A 117 14.46 -13.67 -3.66
C ILE A 117 13.02 -14.04 -4.01
N GLY A 118 12.24 -14.51 -3.05
CA GLY A 118 10.80 -14.71 -3.20
C GLY A 118 10.03 -13.41 -3.04
N CYS A 119 8.79 -13.35 -3.56
CA CYS A 119 7.90 -12.20 -3.43
C CYS A 119 6.52 -12.63 -2.94
N ILE A 120 6.00 -11.95 -1.91
CA ILE A 120 4.61 -12.11 -1.45
C ILE A 120 3.88 -10.80 -1.71
N TYR A 121 3.01 -10.81 -2.74
CA TYR A 121 2.23 -9.64 -3.14
C TYR A 121 0.81 -9.66 -2.57
N GLY A 122 0.15 -8.50 -2.61
CA GLY A 122 -1.20 -8.31 -2.08
C GLY A 122 -2.31 -8.87 -2.96
N VAL A 123 -3.32 -8.06 -3.25
CA VAL A 123 -4.42 -8.41 -4.16
C VAL A 123 -3.96 -8.25 -5.60
N SER A 124 -4.22 -9.24 -6.46
CA SER A 124 -3.60 -9.35 -7.79
C SER A 124 -3.91 -8.22 -8.77
N ASP A 125 -5.08 -7.63 -8.66
CA ASP A 125 -5.55 -6.54 -9.52
C ASP A 125 -5.44 -5.15 -8.87
N ALA A 126 -4.92 -5.07 -7.64
CA ALA A 126 -4.67 -3.81 -6.98
C ALA A 126 -3.50 -3.06 -7.66
N TYR A 127 -3.70 -1.76 -7.91
CA TYR A 127 -2.68 -0.90 -8.51
C TYR A 127 -1.34 -0.97 -7.76
N THR A 128 -1.36 -0.91 -6.44
CA THR A 128 -0.16 -0.98 -5.59
C THR A 128 0.57 -2.31 -5.74
N SER A 129 -0.14 -3.45 -5.75
CA SER A 129 0.48 -4.76 -5.97
C SER A 129 1.14 -4.85 -7.35
N ILE A 130 0.49 -4.32 -8.38
CA ILE A 130 1.05 -4.29 -9.74
C ILE A 130 2.34 -3.45 -9.76
N GLN A 131 2.34 -2.24 -9.18
CA GLN A 131 3.51 -1.36 -9.16
C GLN A 131 4.67 -1.99 -8.35
N ARG A 132 4.38 -2.54 -7.19
CA ARG A 132 5.37 -3.17 -6.30
C ARG A 132 5.97 -4.43 -6.92
N THR A 133 5.14 -5.32 -7.44
CA THR A 133 5.61 -6.52 -8.16
C THR A 133 6.41 -6.17 -9.42
N ASN A 134 6.06 -5.10 -10.13
CA ASN A 134 6.86 -4.62 -11.26
C ASN A 134 8.25 -4.14 -10.81
N GLY A 135 8.33 -3.35 -9.74
CA GLY A 135 9.61 -2.92 -9.17
C GLY A 135 10.50 -4.10 -8.77
N TYR A 136 9.92 -5.12 -8.12
CA TYR A 136 10.60 -6.36 -7.79
C TYR A 136 11.15 -7.07 -9.04
N LYS A 137 10.30 -7.26 -10.06
CA LYS A 137 10.72 -7.91 -11.32
C LYS A 137 11.81 -7.12 -12.03
N GLU A 138 11.68 -5.79 -12.11
CA GLU A 138 12.69 -4.92 -12.72
C GLU A 138 14.02 -4.95 -11.96
N GLY A 139 13.99 -5.03 -10.63
CA GLY A 139 15.20 -5.18 -9.80
C GLY A 139 15.95 -6.47 -10.11
N LEU A 140 15.24 -7.60 -10.21
CA LEU A 140 15.87 -8.89 -10.60
C LEU A 140 16.45 -8.83 -12.02
N LEU A 141 15.66 -8.34 -12.99
CA LEU A 141 16.07 -8.28 -14.40
C LEU A 141 17.29 -7.36 -14.61
N ALA A 142 17.33 -6.19 -13.94
CA ALA A 142 18.45 -5.26 -14.01
C ALA A 142 19.77 -5.92 -13.55
N ASN A 143 19.68 -6.89 -12.64
CA ASN A 143 20.82 -7.67 -12.13
C ASN A 143 20.98 -9.04 -12.83
N LYS A 144 20.32 -9.26 -13.98
CA LYS A 144 20.39 -10.48 -14.80
C LYS A 144 19.90 -11.74 -14.08
N ILE A 145 19.07 -11.60 -13.06
CA ILE A 145 18.41 -12.71 -12.37
C ILE A 145 17.09 -12.99 -13.08
N LYS A 146 16.87 -14.26 -13.43
CA LYS A 146 15.63 -14.68 -14.09
C LYS A 146 14.48 -14.67 -13.08
N VAL A 147 13.39 -14.02 -13.45
CA VAL A 147 12.15 -14.03 -12.64
C VAL A 147 11.52 -15.42 -12.66
N GLY A 148 11.43 -16.05 -11.50
CA GLY A 148 10.72 -17.33 -11.34
C GLY A 148 9.27 -17.07 -10.92
N GLU A 149 8.30 -17.44 -11.76
CA GLU A 149 6.88 -17.23 -11.44
C GLU A 149 6.41 -18.02 -10.20
N THR A 150 7.02 -19.17 -9.94
CA THR A 150 6.68 -20.02 -8.80
C THR A 150 7.02 -19.41 -7.44
N ILE A 151 7.93 -18.45 -7.40
CA ILE A 151 8.36 -17.77 -6.15
C ILE A 151 7.62 -16.43 -5.94
N ILE A 152 6.65 -16.10 -6.78
CA ILE A 152 5.77 -14.94 -6.64
C ILE A 152 4.41 -15.43 -6.16
N ARG A 153 4.03 -15.09 -4.94
CA ARG A 153 2.88 -15.64 -4.22
C ARG A 153 1.87 -14.57 -3.81
N CYS A 154 0.59 -14.88 -3.89
CA CYS A 154 -0.49 -13.96 -3.53
C CYS A 154 -0.94 -14.15 -2.08
N GLY A 155 -0.62 -13.20 -1.21
CA GLY A 155 -0.98 -13.19 0.22
C GLY A 155 -2.28 -12.43 0.53
N GLN A 156 -2.99 -11.90 -0.47
CA GLN A 156 -4.29 -11.23 -0.32
C GLN A 156 -4.29 -10.07 0.69
N SER A 157 -3.14 -9.44 0.91
CA SER A 157 -2.94 -8.32 1.85
C SER A 157 -3.37 -8.64 3.30
N THR A 158 -3.33 -9.92 3.71
CA THR A 158 -3.72 -10.37 5.04
C THR A 158 -2.55 -11.00 5.80
N LEU A 159 -2.60 -11.00 7.14
CA LEU A 159 -1.62 -11.69 7.99
C LEU A 159 -1.61 -13.19 7.69
N GLU A 160 -2.78 -13.81 7.61
CA GLU A 160 -2.93 -15.24 7.31
C GLU A 160 -2.35 -15.58 5.93
N GLY A 161 -2.55 -14.70 4.95
CA GLY A 161 -1.98 -14.85 3.62
C GLY A 161 -0.45 -14.80 3.63
N GLY A 162 0.13 -13.81 4.32
CA GLY A 162 1.57 -13.72 4.51
C GLY A 162 2.15 -14.97 5.19
N TYR A 163 1.50 -15.46 6.24
CA TYR A 163 1.88 -16.68 6.95
C TYR A 163 1.80 -17.92 6.05
N ARG A 164 0.68 -18.11 5.35
CA ARG A 164 0.46 -19.26 4.46
C ARG A 164 1.47 -19.30 3.33
N GLU A 165 1.66 -18.18 2.63
CA GLU A 165 2.53 -18.13 1.46
C GLU A 165 4.02 -18.22 1.84
N THR A 166 4.42 -17.73 3.00
CA THR A 166 5.77 -17.94 3.52
C THR A 166 6.02 -19.41 3.78
N ASN A 167 5.10 -20.12 4.45
CA ASN A 167 5.22 -21.56 4.66
C ASN A 167 5.31 -22.33 3.35
N TRP A 168 4.50 -21.96 2.35
CA TRP A 168 4.55 -22.58 1.04
C TRP A 168 5.90 -22.37 0.35
N LEU A 169 6.44 -21.13 0.39
CA LEU A 169 7.74 -20.80 -0.19
C LEU A 169 8.88 -21.62 0.44
N LEU A 170 8.88 -21.73 1.77
CA LEU A 170 9.91 -22.50 2.50
C LEU A 170 9.87 -24.00 2.19
N GLU A 171 8.73 -24.55 1.82
CA GLU A 171 8.55 -25.98 1.48
C GLU A 171 8.81 -26.30 0.01
N ASN A 172 8.58 -25.33 -0.88
CA ASN A 172 8.51 -25.62 -2.32
C ASN A 172 9.57 -24.85 -3.16
N ALA A 173 10.38 -23.99 -2.54
CA ALA A 173 11.38 -23.20 -3.23
C ALA A 173 12.68 -23.10 -2.44
N GLU A 174 13.81 -23.03 -3.15
CA GLU A 174 15.07 -22.65 -2.55
C GLU A 174 15.20 -21.12 -2.58
N LEU A 175 15.16 -20.49 -1.41
CA LEU A 175 15.23 -19.05 -1.24
C LEU A 175 16.37 -18.66 -0.29
N ASP A 176 16.93 -17.47 -0.50
CA ASP A 176 17.84 -16.80 0.44
C ASP A 176 17.26 -15.47 0.95
N ALA A 177 16.15 -14.99 0.35
CA ALA A 177 15.45 -13.79 0.77
C ALA A 177 13.97 -13.81 0.39
N ILE A 178 13.17 -12.98 1.08
CA ILE A 178 11.76 -12.75 0.78
C ILE A 178 11.49 -11.24 0.81
N PHE A 179 10.84 -10.71 -0.26
CA PHE A 179 10.22 -9.40 -0.28
C PHE A 179 8.72 -9.54 -0.05
N VAL A 180 8.17 -8.74 0.86
CA VAL A 180 6.74 -8.77 1.21
C VAL A 180 6.12 -7.38 1.06
N GLU A 181 5.07 -7.26 0.26
CA GLU A 181 4.55 -5.99 -0.25
C GLU A 181 3.63 -5.20 0.69
N ASN A 182 3.34 -5.67 1.92
CA ASN A 182 2.61 -4.88 2.91
C ASN A 182 2.90 -5.31 4.35
N ASN A 183 2.43 -4.49 5.33
CA ASN A 183 2.66 -4.68 6.75
C ASN A 183 2.05 -5.97 7.33
N LEU A 184 0.78 -6.24 7.05
CA LEU A 184 0.08 -7.41 7.61
C LEU A 184 0.70 -8.72 7.09
N MET A 185 1.00 -8.80 5.79
CA MET A 185 1.68 -9.97 5.23
C MET A 185 3.12 -10.10 5.78
N THR A 186 3.82 -8.97 6.01
CA THR A 186 5.17 -9.00 6.62
C THR A 186 5.10 -9.57 8.04
N LEU A 187 4.11 -9.18 8.83
CA LEU A 187 3.90 -9.75 10.16
C LEU A 187 3.60 -11.26 10.10
N GLY A 188 2.78 -11.69 9.13
CA GLY A 188 2.52 -13.10 8.86
C GLY A 188 3.79 -13.87 8.44
N CYS A 189 4.64 -13.26 7.62
CA CYS A 189 5.93 -13.82 7.21
C CYS A 189 6.87 -13.98 8.41
N VAL A 190 7.05 -12.94 9.22
CA VAL A 190 7.87 -13.01 10.46
C VAL A 190 7.37 -14.11 11.39
N LYS A 191 6.05 -14.24 11.57
CA LYS A 191 5.45 -15.31 12.37
C LYS A 191 5.82 -16.69 11.81
N ALA A 192 5.68 -16.93 10.52
CA ALA A 192 5.99 -18.21 9.88
C ALA A 192 7.48 -18.57 10.01
N LEU A 193 8.39 -17.61 9.77
CA LEU A 193 9.83 -17.80 9.92
C LEU A 193 10.19 -18.13 11.38
N SER A 194 9.62 -17.40 12.32
CA SER A 194 9.86 -17.63 13.77
C SER A 194 9.39 -19.00 14.24
N GLU A 195 8.18 -19.43 13.86
CA GLU A 195 7.63 -20.75 14.24
C GLU A 195 8.44 -21.92 13.65
N ARG A 196 9.09 -21.72 12.52
CA ARG A 196 9.97 -22.71 11.89
C ARG A 196 11.42 -22.65 12.38
N GLY A 197 11.74 -21.70 13.25
CA GLY A 197 13.12 -21.49 13.72
C GLY A 197 14.08 -21.02 12.63
N VAL A 198 13.57 -20.36 11.58
CA VAL A 198 14.40 -19.82 10.49
C VAL A 198 15.04 -18.52 10.95
N GLU A 199 16.37 -18.46 10.85
CA GLU A 199 17.15 -17.29 11.28
C GLU A 199 17.12 -16.17 10.22
N ILE A 200 16.71 -14.98 10.64
CA ILE A 200 16.77 -13.73 9.85
C ILE A 200 18.04 -12.97 10.30
N PRO A 201 18.90 -12.49 9.41
CA PRO A 201 18.92 -12.72 7.96
C PRO A 201 19.73 -13.97 7.53
N ASN A 202 20.34 -14.70 8.47
CA ASN A 202 21.37 -15.70 8.18
C ASN A 202 20.91 -16.83 7.25
N GLN A 203 19.66 -17.25 7.33
CA GLN A 203 19.06 -18.26 6.46
C GLN A 203 18.15 -17.63 5.41
N ILE A 204 17.27 -16.71 5.83
CA ILE A 204 16.37 -15.96 4.96
C ILE A 204 16.44 -14.49 5.31
N ALA A 205 16.87 -13.66 4.37
CA ALA A 205 16.77 -12.21 4.48
C ALA A 205 15.32 -11.76 4.24
N LEU A 206 14.91 -10.67 4.88
CA LEU A 206 13.53 -10.17 4.78
C LEU A 206 13.50 -8.66 4.53
N LEU A 207 12.79 -8.27 3.46
CA LEU A 207 12.40 -6.90 3.19
C LEU A 207 10.88 -6.81 3.25
N GLY A 208 10.37 -5.92 4.11
CA GLY A 208 8.94 -5.64 4.20
C GLY A 208 8.55 -4.33 3.52
N TYR A 209 7.25 -4.04 3.56
CA TYR A 209 6.66 -2.78 3.12
C TYR A 209 5.72 -2.27 4.23
N ASP A 210 5.53 -0.95 4.34
CA ASP A 210 4.89 -0.24 5.44
C ASP A 210 5.68 -0.38 6.75
N ASP A 211 6.32 0.69 7.20
CA ASP A 211 7.14 0.65 8.42
C ASP A 211 6.31 0.97 9.66
N ASP A 212 5.85 -0.07 10.34
CA ASP A 212 5.08 0.04 11.57
C ASP A 212 5.99 -0.10 12.81
N ASP A 213 5.60 0.45 13.96
CA ASP A 213 6.37 0.50 15.22
C ASP A 213 6.87 -0.87 15.71
N TRP A 214 6.15 -1.96 15.41
CA TRP A 214 6.55 -3.30 15.84
C TRP A 214 7.85 -3.79 15.20
N ARG A 215 8.27 -3.21 14.08
CA ARG A 215 9.47 -3.65 13.32
C ARG A 215 10.76 -3.48 14.06
N ASP A 216 10.83 -2.52 14.99
CA ASP A 216 12.00 -2.31 15.86
C ASP A 216 11.92 -3.11 17.15
N THR A 217 10.74 -3.65 17.50
CA THR A 217 10.50 -4.38 18.77
C THR A 217 10.71 -5.89 18.65
N VAL A 218 10.81 -6.42 17.41
CA VAL A 218 11.14 -7.83 17.18
C VAL A 218 12.64 -8.10 17.41
N VAL A 219 12.98 -9.36 17.64
CA VAL A 219 14.37 -9.77 17.95
C VAL A 219 15.37 -9.29 16.87
N ILE A 220 14.97 -9.35 15.62
CA ILE A 220 15.74 -8.80 14.49
C ILE A 220 14.92 -7.67 13.87
N PRO A 221 15.37 -6.41 13.97
CA PRO A 221 14.70 -5.27 13.34
C PRO A 221 14.56 -5.47 11.82
N ILE A 222 13.34 -5.30 11.31
CA ILE A 222 13.00 -5.60 9.92
C ILE A 222 13.18 -4.37 9.04
N SER A 223 13.98 -4.51 7.99
CA SER A 223 14.10 -3.52 6.91
C SER A 223 12.78 -3.39 6.16
N SER A 224 12.39 -2.18 5.83
CA SER A 224 11.10 -1.94 5.17
C SER A 224 11.11 -0.71 4.28
N ILE A 225 10.20 -0.70 3.33
CA ILE A 225 9.88 0.48 2.52
C ILE A 225 8.74 1.22 3.22
N GLN A 226 8.96 2.50 3.49
CA GLN A 226 8.01 3.36 4.19
C GLN A 226 7.43 4.42 3.25
N PRO A 227 6.13 4.35 2.91
CA PRO A 227 5.44 5.43 2.23
C PRO A 227 5.22 6.62 3.19
N PRO A 228 5.19 7.86 2.68
CA PRO A 228 4.96 9.07 3.50
C PRO A 228 3.46 9.21 3.82
N ARG A 229 2.93 8.33 4.67
CA ARG A 229 1.48 8.16 4.94
C ARG A 229 0.81 9.45 5.42
N TYR A 230 1.43 10.15 6.36
CA TYR A 230 0.91 11.42 6.88
C TYR A 230 0.80 12.47 5.76
N GLU A 231 1.86 12.63 4.97
CA GLU A 231 1.88 13.56 3.83
C GLU A 231 0.85 13.18 2.77
N MET A 232 0.60 11.89 2.52
CA MET A 232 -0.46 11.43 1.63
C MET A 232 -1.82 11.98 2.06
N GLY A 233 -2.13 11.90 3.36
CA GLY A 233 -3.36 12.45 3.94
C GLY A 233 -3.47 13.96 3.75
N GLU A 234 -2.39 14.70 4.05
CA GLU A 234 -2.35 16.15 3.87
C GLU A 234 -2.57 16.55 2.40
N LYS A 235 -1.81 15.93 1.47
CA LYS A 235 -1.91 16.24 0.04
C LYS A 235 -3.29 15.91 -0.54
N ALA A 236 -3.85 14.77 -0.16
CA ALA A 236 -5.20 14.39 -0.59
C ALA A 236 -6.25 15.42 -0.12
N THR A 237 -6.16 15.86 1.12
CA THR A 237 -7.06 16.87 1.67
C THR A 237 -6.88 18.23 1.01
N GLN A 238 -5.64 18.66 0.80
CA GLN A 238 -5.34 19.92 0.09
C GLN A 238 -5.90 19.92 -1.33
N LEU A 239 -5.75 18.82 -2.09
CA LEU A 239 -6.32 18.67 -3.42
C LEU A 239 -7.83 18.72 -3.38
N LEU A 240 -8.48 18.02 -2.43
CA LEU A 240 -9.91 18.00 -2.28
C LEU A 240 -10.48 19.41 -2.02
N LEU A 241 -9.92 20.13 -1.05
CA LEU A 241 -10.34 21.50 -0.72
C LEU A 241 -10.12 22.47 -1.88
N GLN A 242 -9.02 22.31 -2.64
CA GLN A 242 -8.82 23.08 -3.87
C GLN A 242 -9.90 22.76 -4.93
N LYS A 243 -10.30 21.48 -5.07
CA LYS A 243 -11.34 21.10 -6.03
C LYS A 243 -12.71 21.57 -5.62
N ILE A 244 -13.02 21.62 -4.32
CA ILE A 244 -14.25 22.21 -3.77
C ILE A 244 -14.32 23.71 -4.13
N ASN A 245 -13.22 24.46 -3.92
CA ASN A 245 -13.17 25.90 -4.18
C ASN A 245 -13.10 26.24 -5.68
N TYR A 246 -12.52 25.37 -6.49
CA TYR A 246 -12.30 25.54 -7.92
C TYR A 246 -12.74 24.29 -8.72
N PRO A 247 -14.07 24.04 -8.83
CA PRO A 247 -14.58 22.77 -9.38
C PRO A 247 -14.16 22.50 -10.84
N LYS A 248 -13.93 23.58 -11.62
CA LYS A 248 -13.58 23.50 -13.05
C LYS A 248 -12.08 23.32 -13.31
N ARG A 249 -11.21 23.30 -12.26
CA ARG A 249 -9.79 23.04 -12.49
C ARG A 249 -9.55 21.62 -13.00
N ARG A 250 -8.50 21.45 -13.74
CA ARG A 250 -8.08 20.10 -14.22
C ARG A 250 -7.69 19.24 -13.03
N SER A 251 -7.91 17.95 -13.17
CA SER A 251 -7.47 16.95 -12.22
C SER A 251 -5.95 16.88 -12.15
N ILE A 252 -5.42 16.58 -10.96
CA ILE A 252 -4.00 16.54 -10.64
C ILE A 252 -3.68 15.18 -10.03
N THR A 253 -2.57 14.59 -10.46
CA THR A 253 -1.96 13.43 -9.81
C THR A 253 -0.66 13.85 -9.16
N ILE A 254 -0.59 13.72 -7.83
CA ILE A 254 0.64 13.88 -7.04
C ILE A 254 1.26 12.49 -6.87
N LYS A 255 2.55 12.38 -7.20
CA LYS A 255 3.36 11.20 -6.90
C LYS A 255 4.28 11.52 -5.74
N LEU A 256 4.21 10.71 -4.69
CA LEU A 256 5.10 10.79 -3.54
C LEU A 256 6.11 9.65 -3.59
N SER A 257 7.31 9.91 -3.08
CA SER A 257 8.37 8.90 -3.04
C SER A 257 8.39 8.23 -1.68
N PRO A 258 8.39 6.89 -1.61
CA PRO A 258 8.63 6.18 -0.37
C PRO A 258 10.12 6.21 -0.01
N GLU A 259 10.47 5.77 1.21
CA GLU A 259 11.83 5.66 1.70
C GLU A 259 12.19 4.20 2.05
N LEU A 260 13.46 3.82 1.87
CA LEU A 260 13.98 2.55 2.34
C LEU A 260 14.57 2.71 3.73
N ILE A 261 13.96 2.09 4.73
CA ILE A 261 14.46 2.02 6.10
C ILE A 261 15.25 0.72 6.26
N LYS A 262 16.56 0.81 6.10
CA LYS A 262 17.45 -0.35 6.20
C LYS A 262 17.77 -0.67 7.66
N ARG A 263 17.55 -1.92 8.06
CA ARG A 263 17.82 -2.45 9.40
C ARG A 263 18.69 -3.72 9.32
N LYS A 264 18.42 -4.70 10.17
CA LYS A 264 19.27 -5.91 10.31
C LYS A 264 18.74 -7.15 9.59
N SER A 265 17.61 -7.05 8.88
CA SER A 265 16.97 -8.23 8.27
C SER A 265 17.50 -8.59 6.89
N TYR A 266 18.36 -7.75 6.30
CA TYR A 266 19.18 -8.06 5.12
C TYR A 266 20.40 -7.15 5.02
#